data_34c3b82938516e53dab2abcb774f256f
#
_entry.id   34c3b82938516e53dab2abcb774f256f
#
_cell.length_a   1.000
_cell.length_b   1.000
_cell.length_c   1.000
_cell.angle_alpha   90.00
_cell.angle_beta   90.00
_cell.angle_gamma   90.00
#
_symmetry.space_group_name_H-M   'P 1'
#
loop_
_entity.id
_entity.type
_entity.pdbx_description
1 polymer ?
#
loop_
_entity_poly.entity_id
_entity_poly.type
_entity_poly.pdbx_seq_one_letter_code
_entity_poly.pdbx_strand_id
1 'polypeptide(L)'
;MTFYTAIGKYEFRKDKDGNKLPVILAEEKDYALDIWEMILWSSLIWNIHTHDEITKIFYQKEREVHVLGELSCETYIDRLENKGLVVSGHGLTAVDALHDLLSKLYVIPITANFFTRGAAFLHLTLIKQIPYKVTKHIFDKPRFDAFESKIMKLAGQNRLSVG
;
A
#
# COMPACT_ATOMS: atom_id res chain seq x y z
N MET A 1 -21.06 -10.02 -1.33
CA MET A 1 -20.34 -8.78 -0.96
C MET A 1 -18.89 -8.96 -1.30
N THR A 2 -18.23 -7.92 -1.80
CA THR A 2 -16.80 -8.00 -2.19
C THR A 2 -16.05 -6.83 -1.57
N PHE A 3 -14.91 -7.12 -0.97
CA PHE A 3 -13.95 -6.13 -0.50
C PHE A 3 -12.68 -6.19 -1.32
N TYR A 4 -12.00 -5.04 -1.44
CA TYR A 4 -10.75 -4.87 -2.17
C TYR A 4 -9.74 -4.14 -1.32
N THR A 5 -8.47 -4.50 -1.48
CA THR A 5 -7.33 -3.76 -0.95
C THR A 5 -6.14 -3.84 -1.90
N ALA A 6 -5.27 -2.84 -1.88
CA ALA A 6 -4.05 -2.88 -2.67
C ALA A 6 -2.88 -3.46 -1.89
N ILE A 7 -1.96 -4.07 -2.62
CA ILE A 7 -0.70 -4.58 -2.09
C ILE A 7 0.48 -4.00 -2.89
N GLY A 8 1.67 -4.13 -2.33
CA GLY A 8 2.89 -3.62 -2.93
C GLY A 8 3.41 -2.36 -2.25
N LYS A 9 4.50 -1.85 -2.77
CA LYS A 9 5.22 -0.69 -2.23
C LYS A 9 5.55 0.29 -3.35
N TYR A 10 5.24 1.56 -3.14
CA TYR A 10 5.63 2.63 -4.05
C TYR A 10 7.13 2.92 -3.97
N GLU A 11 7.79 2.92 -5.12
CA GLU A 11 9.21 3.25 -5.24
C GLU A 11 9.48 4.10 -6.50
N PHE A 12 10.63 4.76 -6.51
CA PHE A 12 11.17 5.38 -7.72
C PHE A 12 12.29 4.51 -8.28
N ARG A 13 12.19 4.16 -9.57
CA ARG A 13 13.28 3.54 -10.33
C ARG A 13 13.85 4.54 -11.32
N LYS A 14 15.14 4.40 -11.63
CA LYS A 14 15.75 5.16 -12.72
C LYS A 14 15.62 4.37 -14.00
N ASP A 15 15.15 5.04 -15.06
CA ASP A 15 15.19 4.49 -16.41
C ASP A 15 16.63 4.54 -16.99
N LYS A 16 16.77 4.10 -18.25
CA LYS A 16 18.07 4.10 -18.95
C LYS A 16 18.65 5.49 -19.16
N ASP A 17 17.79 6.51 -19.17
CA ASP A 17 18.15 7.92 -19.37
C ASP A 17 18.37 8.65 -18.04
N GLY A 18 18.23 7.94 -16.90
CA GLY A 18 18.42 8.47 -15.56
C GLY A 18 17.19 9.18 -14.97
N ASN A 19 16.06 9.20 -15.67
CA ASN A 19 14.81 9.79 -15.18
C ASN A 19 14.22 8.91 -14.09
N LYS A 20 13.59 9.53 -13.08
CA LYS A 20 12.89 8.82 -12.03
C LYS A 20 11.48 8.48 -12.49
N LEU A 21 11.19 7.19 -12.59
CA LEU A 21 9.87 6.68 -12.87
C LEU A 21 9.23 6.11 -11.60
N PRO A 22 7.97 6.48 -11.32
CA PRO A 22 7.21 5.86 -10.23
C PRO A 22 6.84 4.43 -10.64
N VAL A 23 7.08 3.48 -9.73
CA VAL A 23 6.71 2.06 -9.92
C VAL A 23 6.13 1.51 -8.63
N ILE A 24 5.33 0.47 -8.76
CA ILE A 24 4.88 -0.33 -7.63
C ILE A 24 5.67 -1.63 -7.61
N LEU A 25 6.36 -1.87 -6.52
CA LEU A 25 7.07 -3.11 -6.27
C LEU A 25 6.14 -4.09 -5.56
N ALA A 26 5.86 -5.23 -6.18
CA ALA A 26 5.13 -6.33 -5.58
C ALA A 26 5.76 -7.66 -6.02
N GLU A 27 5.93 -8.61 -5.11
CA GLU A 27 6.53 -9.92 -5.38
C GLU A 27 7.86 -9.86 -6.15
N GLU A 28 8.72 -8.90 -5.80
CA GLU A 28 10.03 -8.67 -6.43
C GLU A 28 9.96 -8.20 -7.91
N LYS A 29 8.78 -7.79 -8.37
CA LYS A 29 8.56 -7.22 -9.71
C LYS A 29 8.21 -5.74 -9.62
N ASP A 30 8.71 -4.98 -10.59
CA ASP A 30 8.37 -3.57 -10.76
C ASP A 30 7.23 -3.43 -11.76
N TYR A 31 6.16 -2.73 -11.36
CA TYR A 31 5.00 -2.46 -12.19
C TYR A 31 4.90 -0.96 -12.47
N ALA A 32 4.95 -0.58 -13.72
CA ALA A 32 4.55 0.75 -14.17
C ALA A 32 3.02 0.79 -14.28
N LEU A 33 2.41 1.80 -13.69
CA LEU A 33 0.97 2.03 -13.72
C LEU A 33 0.66 3.27 -14.54
N ASP A 34 -0.46 3.25 -15.26
CA ASP A 34 -1.02 4.48 -15.81
C ASP A 34 -1.60 5.36 -14.68
N ILE A 35 -2.01 6.58 -15.02
CA ILE A 35 -2.48 7.55 -14.03
C ILE A 35 -3.71 7.05 -13.27
N TRP A 36 -4.63 6.37 -13.93
CA TRP A 36 -5.86 5.89 -13.32
C TRP A 36 -5.65 4.65 -12.48
N GLU A 37 -4.80 3.73 -12.96
CA GLU A 37 -4.33 2.60 -12.16
C GLU A 37 -3.62 3.09 -10.88
N MET A 38 -2.79 4.12 -10.97
CA MET A 38 -2.09 4.70 -9.83
C MET A 38 -3.05 5.37 -8.84
N ILE A 39 -4.05 6.10 -9.33
CA ILE A 39 -5.09 6.73 -8.50
C ILE A 39 -5.86 5.66 -7.73
N LEU A 40 -6.33 4.61 -8.40
CA LEU A 40 -7.06 3.51 -7.76
C LEU A 40 -6.18 2.76 -6.77
N TRP A 41 -4.97 2.38 -7.16
CA TRP A 41 -4.03 1.69 -6.28
C TRP A 41 -3.74 2.53 -5.03
N SER A 42 -3.49 3.82 -5.18
CA SER A 42 -3.19 4.72 -4.05
C SER A 42 -4.36 4.94 -3.10
N SER A 43 -5.60 4.82 -3.58
CA SER A 43 -6.79 4.92 -2.74
C SER A 43 -7.07 3.62 -1.98
N LEU A 44 -6.61 2.49 -2.49
CA LEU A 44 -6.79 1.17 -1.90
C LEU A 44 -5.66 0.75 -0.95
N ILE A 45 -4.46 1.33 -1.11
CA ILE A 45 -3.34 1.02 -0.21
C ILE A 45 -3.67 1.49 1.21
N TRP A 46 -3.51 0.62 2.18
CA TRP A 46 -3.88 0.81 3.59
C TRP A 46 -5.38 0.93 3.89
N ASN A 47 -6.23 0.71 2.89
CA ASN A 47 -7.68 0.75 3.04
C ASN A 47 -8.32 -0.52 2.50
N ILE A 48 -9.49 -0.85 3.05
CA ILE A 48 -10.35 -1.91 2.53
C ILE A 48 -11.64 -1.23 2.10
N HIS A 49 -11.98 -1.37 0.84
CA HIS A 49 -13.18 -0.75 0.26
C HIS A 49 -14.07 -1.78 -0.42
N THR A 50 -15.36 -1.48 -0.42
CA THR A 50 -16.33 -2.18 -1.27
C THR A 50 -16.24 -1.67 -2.70
N HIS A 51 -16.79 -2.42 -3.65
CA HIS A 51 -16.87 -2.00 -5.04
C HIS A 51 -17.56 -0.64 -5.22
N ASP A 52 -18.67 -0.40 -4.50
CA ASP A 52 -19.40 0.89 -4.58
C ASP A 52 -18.58 2.07 -4.06
N GLU A 53 -17.78 1.86 -3.01
CA GLU A 53 -16.90 2.90 -2.47
C GLU A 53 -15.78 3.23 -3.46
N ILE A 54 -15.16 2.23 -4.07
CA ILE A 54 -14.12 2.43 -5.08
C ILE A 54 -14.67 3.19 -6.28
N THR A 55 -15.85 2.80 -6.75
CA THR A 55 -16.54 3.47 -7.86
C THR A 55 -16.81 4.94 -7.56
N LYS A 56 -17.26 5.26 -6.34
CA LYS A 56 -17.47 6.65 -5.89
C LYS A 56 -16.16 7.43 -5.86
N ILE A 57 -15.09 6.83 -5.31
CA ILE A 57 -13.75 7.44 -5.26
C ILE A 57 -13.24 7.73 -6.68
N PHE A 58 -13.37 6.75 -7.59
CA PHE A 58 -12.93 6.88 -8.98
C PHE A 58 -13.60 8.08 -9.67
N TYR A 59 -14.93 8.15 -9.69
CA TYR A 59 -15.66 9.24 -10.34
C TYR A 59 -15.50 10.60 -9.62
N GLN A 60 -15.22 10.59 -8.32
CA GLN A 60 -14.83 11.81 -7.63
C GLN A 60 -13.48 12.32 -8.15
N LYS A 61 -12.51 11.44 -8.31
CA LYS A 61 -11.17 11.79 -8.82
C LYS A 61 -11.20 12.23 -10.27
N GLU A 62 -12.02 11.62 -11.13
CA GLU A 62 -12.22 12.12 -12.50
C GLU A 62 -12.68 13.57 -12.52
N ARG A 63 -13.62 13.94 -11.65
CA ARG A 63 -14.10 15.32 -11.54
C ARG A 63 -13.05 16.28 -11.01
N GLU A 64 -12.23 15.84 -10.04
CA GLU A 64 -11.15 16.65 -9.46
C GLU A 64 -10.01 16.92 -10.46
N VAL A 65 -9.64 15.91 -11.23
CA VAL A 65 -8.53 15.99 -12.21
C VAL A 65 -8.98 16.62 -13.53
N HIS A 66 -10.29 16.72 -13.79
CA HIS A 66 -10.87 17.19 -15.06
C HIS A 66 -10.41 16.38 -16.29
N VAL A 67 -10.02 15.13 -16.10
CA VAL A 67 -9.62 14.19 -17.14
C VAL A 67 -10.51 12.96 -17.01
N LEU A 68 -11.19 12.59 -18.09
CA LEU A 68 -11.97 11.36 -18.11
C LEU A 68 -11.04 10.14 -18.23
N GLY A 69 -11.36 9.09 -17.50
CA GLY A 69 -10.72 7.80 -17.70
C GLY A 69 -11.07 7.23 -19.07
N GLU A 70 -10.11 6.64 -19.76
CA GLU A 70 -10.35 5.99 -21.04
C GLU A 70 -11.16 4.70 -20.89
N LEU A 71 -11.16 4.12 -19.70
CA LEU A 71 -11.79 2.85 -19.36
C LEU A 71 -12.71 3.00 -18.16
N SER A 72 -13.59 2.01 -17.94
CA SER A 72 -14.43 1.99 -16.75
C SER A 72 -13.62 1.67 -15.49
N CYS A 73 -14.15 2.06 -14.33
CA CYS A 73 -13.55 1.75 -13.02
C CYS A 73 -13.29 0.24 -12.86
N GLU A 74 -14.26 -0.59 -13.26
CA GLU A 74 -14.17 -2.04 -13.22
C GLU A 74 -12.98 -2.55 -14.03
N THR A 75 -12.79 -2.04 -15.25
CA THR A 75 -11.67 -2.43 -16.10
C THR A 75 -10.31 -2.11 -15.48
N TYR A 76 -10.20 -0.97 -14.79
CA TYR A 76 -8.97 -0.62 -14.07
C TYR A 76 -8.75 -1.52 -12.85
N ILE A 77 -9.81 -1.89 -12.12
CA ILE A 77 -9.72 -2.85 -11.00
C ILE A 77 -9.25 -4.20 -11.53
N ASP A 78 -9.87 -4.73 -12.59
CA ASP A 78 -9.49 -6.01 -13.20
C ASP A 78 -8.01 -6.03 -13.64
N ARG A 79 -7.52 -4.91 -14.22
CA ARG A 79 -6.11 -4.77 -14.59
C ARG A 79 -5.19 -4.84 -13.38
N LEU A 80 -5.55 -4.18 -12.29
CA LEU A 80 -4.76 -4.20 -11.06
C LEU A 80 -4.79 -5.57 -10.38
N GLU A 81 -5.93 -6.27 -10.39
CA GLU A 81 -6.04 -7.66 -9.92
C GLU A 81 -5.20 -8.61 -10.79
N ASN A 82 -5.25 -8.49 -12.12
CA ASN A 82 -4.44 -9.29 -13.03
C ASN A 82 -2.93 -9.03 -12.88
N LYS A 83 -2.53 -7.82 -12.47
CA LYS A 83 -1.15 -7.49 -12.10
C LYS A 83 -0.78 -8.01 -10.70
N GLY A 84 -1.74 -8.52 -9.92
CA GLY A 84 -1.54 -8.91 -8.53
C GLY A 84 -1.26 -7.74 -7.60
N LEU A 85 -1.72 -6.53 -7.95
CA LEU A 85 -1.55 -5.30 -7.16
C LEU A 85 -2.78 -4.93 -6.34
N VAL A 86 -3.92 -5.56 -6.64
CA VAL A 86 -5.16 -5.50 -5.87
C VAL A 86 -5.58 -6.93 -5.57
N VAL A 87 -6.09 -7.14 -4.38
CA VAL A 87 -6.64 -8.42 -3.92
C VAL A 87 -8.08 -8.19 -3.52
N SER A 88 -8.96 -9.10 -3.94
CA SER A 88 -10.38 -9.10 -3.54
C SER A 88 -10.73 -10.28 -2.66
N GLY A 89 -11.68 -10.03 -1.75
CA GLY A 89 -12.31 -11.07 -0.93
C GLY A 89 -13.81 -11.09 -1.14
N HIS A 90 -14.38 -12.27 -1.27
CA HIS A 90 -15.78 -12.49 -1.58
C HIS A 90 -16.50 -13.25 -0.47
N GLY A 91 -17.76 -12.89 -0.18
CA GLY A 91 -18.55 -13.61 0.80
C GLY A 91 -20.03 -13.25 0.75
N LEU A 92 -20.86 -14.07 1.38
CA LEU A 92 -22.29 -13.81 1.54
C LEU A 92 -22.52 -12.66 2.53
N THR A 93 -21.72 -12.63 3.59
CA THR A 93 -21.71 -11.56 4.59
C THR A 93 -20.45 -10.72 4.49
N ALA A 94 -20.44 -9.56 5.15
CA ALA A 94 -19.24 -8.73 5.26
C ALA A 94 -18.11 -9.46 5.99
N VAL A 95 -18.42 -10.27 6.99
CA VAL A 95 -17.44 -11.04 7.76
C VAL A 95 -16.81 -12.11 6.89
N ASP A 96 -17.61 -12.84 6.11
CA ASP A 96 -17.08 -13.87 5.20
C ASP A 96 -16.17 -13.26 4.13
N ALA A 97 -16.60 -12.14 3.53
CA ALA A 97 -15.81 -11.45 2.51
C ALA A 97 -14.50 -10.90 3.07
N LEU A 98 -14.51 -10.36 4.30
CA LEU A 98 -13.32 -9.88 4.98
C LEU A 98 -12.37 -11.04 5.33
N HIS A 99 -12.92 -12.15 5.83
CA HIS A 99 -12.11 -13.35 6.13
C HIS A 99 -11.45 -13.91 4.86
N ASP A 100 -12.21 -14.02 3.75
CA ASP A 100 -11.66 -14.45 2.46
C ASP A 100 -10.55 -13.51 1.96
N LEU A 101 -10.74 -12.17 2.08
CA LEU A 101 -9.73 -11.19 1.73
C LEU A 101 -8.45 -11.36 2.58
N LEU A 102 -8.59 -11.41 3.89
CA LEU A 102 -7.48 -11.50 4.82
C LEU A 102 -6.71 -12.81 4.69
N SER A 103 -7.39 -13.93 4.35
CA SER A 103 -6.75 -15.23 4.13
C SER A 103 -5.78 -15.24 2.95
N LYS A 104 -5.93 -14.33 2.00
CA LYS A 104 -5.06 -14.17 0.82
C LYS A 104 -3.87 -13.24 1.07
N LEU A 105 -3.84 -12.53 2.21
CA LEU A 105 -2.81 -11.57 2.54
C LEU A 105 -1.74 -12.15 3.47
N TYR A 106 -0.53 -11.64 3.36
CA TYR A 106 0.59 -11.97 4.22
C TYR A 106 1.09 -10.72 4.94
N VAL A 107 1.32 -10.83 6.24
CA VAL A 107 1.95 -9.76 7.01
C VAL A 107 3.46 -9.81 6.78
N ILE A 108 4.00 -8.74 6.22
CA ILE A 108 5.45 -8.54 6.09
C ILE A 108 5.84 -7.43 7.07
N PRO A 109 6.54 -7.74 8.17
CA PRO A 109 6.95 -6.72 9.13
C PRO A 109 7.98 -5.79 8.49
N ILE A 110 7.65 -4.51 8.37
CA ILE A 110 8.60 -3.48 7.92
C ILE A 110 9.40 -3.01 9.14
N THR A 111 10.55 -3.65 9.37
CA THR A 111 11.48 -3.21 10.41
C THR A 111 12.46 -2.21 9.82
N ALA A 112 12.33 -0.94 10.16
CA ALA A 112 13.33 0.07 9.79
C ALA A 112 14.61 -0.18 10.60
N ASN A 113 15.71 -0.51 9.92
CA ASN A 113 17.03 -0.65 10.54
C ASN A 113 17.48 0.67 11.16
N PHE A 114 18.36 0.59 12.17
CA PHE A 114 18.92 1.77 12.83
C PHE A 114 19.55 2.75 11.82
N PHE A 115 20.22 2.24 10.79
CA PHE A 115 20.81 3.06 9.73
C PHE A 115 19.76 3.80 8.89
N THR A 116 18.65 3.17 8.54
CA THR A 116 17.56 3.83 7.80
C THR A 116 16.88 4.88 8.64
N ARG A 117 16.71 4.66 9.95
CA ARG A 117 16.20 5.66 10.90
C ARG A 117 17.17 6.83 11.05
N GLY A 118 18.49 6.56 11.12
CA GLY A 118 19.54 7.58 11.15
C GLY A 118 19.57 8.44 9.88
N ALA A 119 19.49 7.82 8.70
CA ALA A 119 19.41 8.53 7.43
C ALA A 119 18.14 9.39 7.33
N ALA A 120 16.98 8.87 7.74
CA ALA A 120 15.73 9.63 7.78
C ALA A 120 15.83 10.82 8.75
N PHE A 121 16.40 10.62 9.93
CA PHE A 121 16.63 11.67 10.91
C PHE A 121 17.51 12.81 10.34
N LEU A 122 18.65 12.46 9.73
CA LEU A 122 19.55 13.44 9.11
C LEU A 122 18.86 14.18 7.96
N HIS A 123 18.16 13.47 7.11
CA HIS A 123 17.41 14.06 6.00
C HIS A 123 16.33 15.06 6.50
N LEU A 124 15.54 14.69 7.51
CA LEU A 124 14.50 15.55 8.03
C LEU A 124 15.08 16.75 8.80
N THR A 125 16.14 16.54 9.55
CA THR A 125 16.74 17.62 10.39
C THR A 125 17.58 18.57 9.55
N LEU A 126 18.44 18.06 8.66
CA LEU A 126 19.39 18.88 7.91
C LEU A 126 18.80 19.43 6.61
N ILE A 127 18.05 18.62 5.86
CA ILE A 127 17.53 18.99 4.55
C ILE A 127 16.13 19.64 4.65
N LYS A 128 15.25 19.08 5.47
CA LYS A 128 13.90 19.62 5.66
C LYS A 128 13.79 20.62 6.81
N GLN A 129 14.87 20.84 7.58
CA GLN A 129 14.94 21.77 8.70
C GLN A 129 13.84 21.58 9.75
N ILE A 130 13.38 20.33 9.93
CA ILE A 130 12.39 19.99 10.95
C ILE A 130 13.06 20.02 12.33
N PRO A 131 12.45 20.70 13.34
CA PRO A 131 13.04 20.80 14.67
C PRO A 131 13.36 19.43 15.29
N TYR A 132 14.53 19.35 15.96
CA TYR A 132 15.00 18.14 16.65
C TYR A 132 13.94 17.53 17.59
N LYS A 133 13.15 18.36 18.26
CA LYS A 133 12.08 17.91 19.16
C LYS A 133 11.07 16.96 18.49
N VAL A 134 10.84 17.14 17.18
CA VAL A 134 9.93 16.30 16.38
C VAL A 134 10.68 15.10 15.81
N THR A 135 11.87 15.32 15.24
CA THR A 135 12.63 14.27 14.55
C THR A 135 13.20 13.19 15.47
N LYS A 136 13.42 13.48 16.76
CA LYS A 136 13.88 12.49 17.75
C LYS A 136 12.93 11.29 17.89
N HIS A 137 11.63 11.47 17.66
CA HIS A 137 10.62 10.41 17.73
C HIS A 137 10.81 9.30 16.68
N ILE A 138 11.65 9.52 15.65
CA ILE A 138 12.03 8.48 14.68
C ILE A 138 12.75 7.32 15.37
N PHE A 139 13.44 7.57 16.48
CA PHE A 139 14.15 6.55 17.26
C PHE A 139 13.30 5.90 18.34
N ASP A 140 12.09 6.40 18.58
CA ASP A 140 11.19 5.79 19.56
C ASP A 140 10.88 4.35 19.12
N LYS A 141 10.98 3.42 20.06
CA LYS A 141 10.58 2.04 19.82
C LYS A 141 9.05 1.99 19.74
N PRO A 142 8.47 1.39 18.69
CA PRO A 142 7.04 1.16 18.65
C PRO A 142 6.65 0.36 19.91
N ARG A 143 5.65 0.82 20.63
CA ARG A 143 5.11 0.12 21.81
C ARG A 143 4.05 -0.86 21.29
N PHE A 144 4.46 -2.09 21.11
CA PHE A 144 3.55 -3.18 20.79
C PHE A 144 2.98 -3.76 22.08
N ASP A 145 1.70 -4.11 22.07
CA ASP A 145 1.14 -4.95 23.12
C ASP A 145 1.70 -6.38 23.04
N ALA A 146 1.34 -7.26 24.01
CA ALA A 146 1.85 -8.62 24.06
C ALA A 146 1.43 -9.45 22.83
N PHE A 147 0.23 -9.19 22.29
CA PHE A 147 -0.31 -9.89 21.14
C PHE A 147 0.36 -9.41 19.84
N GLU A 148 0.44 -8.11 19.62
CA GLU A 148 1.14 -7.49 18.48
C GLU A 148 2.61 -7.91 18.44
N SER A 149 3.29 -7.92 19.59
CA SER A 149 4.68 -8.36 19.72
C SER A 149 4.87 -9.81 19.29
N LYS A 150 3.91 -10.68 19.62
CA LYS A 150 3.91 -12.10 19.22
C LYS A 150 3.70 -12.23 17.71
N ILE A 151 2.74 -11.49 17.13
CA ILE A 151 2.50 -11.48 15.68
C ILE A 151 3.74 -11.00 14.93
N MET A 152 4.34 -9.87 15.35
CA MET A 152 5.55 -9.33 14.72
C MET A 152 6.72 -10.29 14.76
N LYS A 153 6.90 -11.03 15.87
CA LYS A 153 7.95 -12.05 16.02
C LYS A 153 7.72 -13.24 15.09
N LEU A 154 6.49 -13.73 15.01
CA LEU A 154 6.13 -14.84 14.12
C LEU A 154 6.25 -14.43 12.64
N ALA A 155 5.75 -13.25 12.27
CA ALA A 155 5.86 -12.73 10.91
C ALA A 155 7.32 -12.48 10.48
N GLY A 156 8.21 -12.16 11.41
CA GLY A 156 9.65 -12.02 11.15
C GLY A 156 10.37 -13.35 10.90
N GLN A 157 9.79 -14.47 11.31
CA GLN A 157 10.36 -15.80 11.10
C GLN A 157 9.82 -16.47 9.84
N ASN A 158 8.58 -16.23 9.48
CA ASN A 158 7.90 -16.81 8.32
C ASN A 158 6.89 -15.82 7.75
N ARG A 159 6.56 -15.94 6.45
CA ARG A 159 5.39 -15.26 5.89
C ARG A 159 4.13 -15.85 6.52
N LEU A 160 3.41 -15.05 7.29
CA LEU A 160 2.16 -15.47 7.92
C LEU A 160 0.97 -15.05 7.08
N SER A 161 0.06 -15.98 6.79
CA SER A 161 -1.28 -15.64 6.31
C SER A 161 -2.05 -14.88 7.40
N VAL A 162 -2.85 -13.92 7.02
CA VAL A 162 -3.66 -13.08 7.92
C VAL A 162 -5.01 -13.74 8.23
N GLY A 163 -5.37 -14.83 7.52
CA GLY A 163 -6.57 -15.61 7.71
C GLY A 163 -6.57 -16.52 8.94
#